data_678442a31af853a1496e19dd9ff590e0
#
_entry.id   678442a31af853a1496e19dd9ff590e0
#
_cell.length_a   1.000
_cell.length_b   1.000
_cell.length_c   1.000
_cell.angle_alpha   90.00
_cell.angle_beta   90.00
_cell.angle_gamma   90.00
#
_symmetry.space_group_name_H-M   'P 1'
#
loop_
_entity.id
_entity.type
_entity.pdbx_description
1 polymer ?
#
loop_
_entity_poly.entity_id
_entity_poly.type
_entity_poly.pdbx_seq_one_letter_code
_entity_poly.pdbx_strand_id
1 'polypeptide(L)'
;LKVGVDLGTSSIVLTVLDSKDKIVYGAYEYDHAVQDGIVVNFMESVNILRRLKEKAEKVLGRELKTACGAIPPKTGEKSTKVVANVIEETGLLCTGVEDEPTAAAKFLRLSNGTVVDIGGGTTGISIFKDNKLIHVIDEATGGFHMTLVLGGRYKIKNDEAEKLKRNKDKESEVYAVIKPVVEKMAAIVQNMGVEIIDPVIVVGGATNFTEFTTTFSKELKRKVYKPLYPQFVTPLGITMFDD
;
A
#
# COMPACT_ATOMS: atom_id res chain seq x y z
N LEU A 1 -14.97 15.92 6.87
CA LEU A 1 -14.35 14.85 6.09
C LEU A 1 -12.97 14.57 6.67
N LYS A 2 -12.57 13.30 6.71
CA LYS A 2 -11.25 12.84 7.08
C LYS A 2 -10.48 12.49 5.80
N VAL A 3 -9.19 12.84 5.73
CA VAL A 3 -8.36 12.62 4.55
C VAL A 3 -7.10 11.84 4.92
N GLY A 4 -6.78 10.83 4.14
CA GLY A 4 -5.54 10.07 4.25
C GLY A 4 -4.70 10.22 2.98
N VAL A 5 -3.39 10.38 3.19
CA VAL A 5 -2.39 10.48 2.12
C VAL A 5 -1.35 9.40 2.33
N ASP A 6 -1.21 8.55 1.34
CA ASP A 6 -0.17 7.52 1.30
C ASP A 6 0.81 7.85 0.16
N LEU A 7 2.06 8.11 0.53
CA LEU A 7 3.15 8.40 -0.40
C LEU A 7 3.92 7.10 -0.71
N GLY A 8 3.29 6.20 -1.45
CA GLY A 8 3.87 4.89 -1.78
C GLY A 8 4.91 4.94 -2.90
N THR A 9 5.77 3.92 -2.97
CA THR A 9 6.85 3.79 -3.96
C THR A 9 6.36 3.74 -5.42
N SER A 10 5.16 3.25 -5.66
CA SER A 10 4.61 3.11 -7.03
C SER A 10 3.43 4.02 -7.31
N SER A 11 2.84 4.61 -6.29
CA SER A 11 1.70 5.51 -6.42
C SER A 11 1.52 6.38 -5.19
N ILE A 12 1.00 7.57 -5.40
CA ILE A 12 0.47 8.41 -4.33
C ILE A 12 -1.04 8.19 -4.30
N VAL A 13 -1.58 7.93 -3.12
CA VAL A 13 -3.00 7.63 -2.90
C VAL A 13 -3.61 8.68 -1.98
N LEU A 14 -4.80 9.16 -2.34
CA LEU A 14 -5.61 10.02 -1.48
C LEU A 14 -6.96 9.33 -1.25
N THR A 15 -7.34 9.19 0.00
CA THR A 15 -8.63 8.63 0.42
C THR A 15 -9.38 9.58 1.33
N VAL A 16 -10.71 9.53 1.27
CA VAL A 16 -11.58 10.40 2.07
C VAL A 16 -12.69 9.55 2.73
N LEU A 17 -12.83 9.73 4.03
CA LEU A 17 -13.94 9.19 4.82
C LEU A 17 -14.86 10.32 5.30
N ASP A 18 -16.12 9.97 5.57
CA ASP A 18 -17.00 10.87 6.32
C ASP A 18 -16.76 10.75 7.84
N SER A 19 -17.50 11.52 8.64
CA SER A 19 -17.39 11.52 10.11
C SER A 19 -17.82 10.20 10.78
N LYS A 20 -18.37 9.25 10.01
CA LYS A 20 -18.76 7.91 10.47
C LYS A 20 -17.86 6.83 9.90
N ASP A 21 -16.68 7.22 9.40
CA ASP A 21 -15.69 6.35 8.74
C ASP A 21 -16.24 5.61 7.51
N LYS A 22 -17.26 6.17 6.85
CA LYS A 22 -17.73 5.65 5.56
C LYS A 22 -16.86 6.19 4.43
N ILE A 23 -16.45 5.32 3.53
CA ILE A 23 -15.65 5.66 2.36
C ILE A 23 -16.49 6.53 1.42
N VAL A 24 -16.03 7.73 1.09
CA VAL A 24 -16.69 8.66 0.17
C VAL A 24 -15.88 8.98 -1.07
N TYR A 25 -14.55 8.79 -1.02
CA TYR A 25 -13.68 8.98 -2.18
C TYR A 25 -12.37 8.21 -2.03
N GLY A 26 -11.79 7.80 -3.15
CA GLY A 26 -10.45 7.26 -3.23
C GLY A 26 -9.89 7.42 -4.65
N ALA A 27 -8.66 7.89 -4.75
CA ALA A 27 -7.94 8.01 -6.01
C ALA A 27 -6.45 7.82 -5.80
N TYR A 28 -5.76 7.46 -6.87
CA TYR A 28 -4.31 7.33 -6.89
C TYR A 28 -3.73 7.76 -8.23
N GLU A 29 -2.47 8.12 -8.20
CA GLU A 29 -1.69 8.40 -9.40
C GLU A 29 -0.37 7.65 -9.32
N TYR A 30 -0.02 6.93 -10.38
CA TYR A 30 1.23 6.17 -10.45
C TYR A 30 2.40 7.11 -10.71
N ASP A 31 3.46 6.97 -9.93
CA ASP A 31 4.71 7.71 -10.10
C ASP A 31 5.87 7.02 -9.37
N HIS A 32 7.06 7.57 -9.56
CA HIS A 32 8.31 7.12 -8.93
C HIS A 32 8.95 8.25 -8.10
N ALA A 33 8.15 9.19 -7.60
CA ALA A 33 8.62 10.29 -6.74
C ALA A 33 9.03 9.84 -5.33
N VAL A 34 8.68 8.61 -4.96
CA VAL A 34 9.01 7.98 -3.67
C VAL A 34 9.74 6.66 -3.93
N GLN A 35 10.81 6.38 -3.20
CA GLN A 35 11.56 5.12 -3.26
C GLN A 35 11.79 4.63 -1.83
N ASP A 36 11.40 3.39 -1.55
CA ASP A 36 11.57 2.73 -0.25
C ASP A 36 11.09 3.60 0.94
N GLY A 37 9.92 4.24 0.76
CA GLY A 37 9.33 5.14 1.76
C GLY A 37 10.03 6.49 1.92
N ILE A 38 11.00 6.82 1.06
CA ILE A 38 11.70 8.09 1.05
C ILE A 38 11.23 8.93 -0.15
N VAL A 39 10.75 10.14 0.11
CA VAL A 39 10.41 11.10 -0.95
C VAL A 39 11.70 11.57 -1.64
N VAL A 40 11.93 11.10 -2.87
CA VAL A 40 13.11 11.44 -3.66
C VAL A 40 12.86 12.61 -4.61
N ASN A 41 11.60 12.87 -4.95
CA ASN A 41 11.19 14.04 -5.71
C ASN A 41 10.04 14.77 -4.99
N PHE A 42 10.41 15.70 -4.12
CA PHE A 42 9.47 16.46 -3.30
C PHE A 42 8.43 17.20 -4.13
N MET A 43 8.87 17.97 -5.12
CA MET A 43 7.94 18.79 -5.93
C MET A 43 6.97 17.95 -6.76
N GLU A 44 7.42 16.82 -7.28
CA GLU A 44 6.51 15.93 -8.00
C GLU A 44 5.48 15.29 -7.07
N SER A 45 5.89 14.87 -5.87
CA SER A 45 4.95 14.38 -4.84
C SER A 45 3.88 15.43 -4.50
N VAL A 46 4.30 16.68 -4.31
CA VAL A 46 3.37 17.81 -4.06
C VAL A 46 2.42 18.02 -5.25
N ASN A 47 2.94 18.01 -6.48
CA ASN A 47 2.12 18.22 -7.68
C ASN A 47 1.08 17.11 -7.86
N ILE A 48 1.46 15.85 -7.66
CA ILE A 48 0.55 14.71 -7.73
C ILE A 48 -0.53 14.83 -6.66
N LEU A 49 -0.15 15.08 -5.40
CA LEU A 49 -1.10 15.20 -4.31
C LEU A 49 -2.05 16.39 -4.53
N ARG A 50 -1.56 17.50 -5.08
CA ARG A 50 -2.41 18.66 -5.43
C ARG A 50 -3.44 18.29 -6.48
N ARG A 51 -3.05 17.58 -7.54
CA ARG A 51 -4.01 17.08 -8.57
C ARG A 51 -5.04 16.13 -7.99
N LEU A 52 -4.63 15.21 -7.10
CA LEU A 52 -5.55 14.29 -6.43
C LEU A 52 -6.54 15.02 -5.53
N LYS A 53 -6.07 16.02 -4.75
CA LYS A 53 -6.89 16.88 -3.91
C LYS A 53 -7.93 17.64 -4.73
N GLU A 54 -7.51 18.34 -5.78
CA GLU A 54 -8.41 19.10 -6.66
C GLU A 54 -9.49 18.22 -7.29
N LYS A 55 -9.13 17.02 -7.74
CA LYS A 55 -10.10 16.03 -8.27
C LYS A 55 -11.09 15.60 -7.18
N ALA A 56 -10.63 15.33 -5.96
CA ALA A 56 -11.47 14.94 -4.85
C ALA A 56 -12.45 16.06 -4.49
N GLU A 57 -11.96 17.29 -4.32
CA GLU A 57 -12.78 18.47 -4.01
C GLU A 57 -13.85 18.73 -5.06
N LYS A 58 -13.50 18.59 -6.34
CA LYS A 58 -14.46 18.72 -7.44
C LYS A 58 -15.57 17.68 -7.40
N VAL A 59 -15.24 16.42 -7.10
CA VAL A 59 -16.22 15.31 -7.00
C VAL A 59 -17.10 15.47 -5.76
N LEU A 60 -16.49 15.83 -4.63
CA LEU A 60 -17.20 15.94 -3.35
C LEU A 60 -17.95 17.26 -3.19
N GLY A 61 -17.68 18.26 -4.04
CA GLY A 61 -18.26 19.61 -3.92
C GLY A 61 -17.87 20.33 -2.62
N ARG A 62 -16.73 19.98 -2.02
CA ARG A 62 -16.28 20.48 -0.72
C ARG A 62 -14.77 20.61 -0.70
N GLU A 63 -14.28 21.65 -0.02
CA GLU A 63 -12.87 21.84 0.28
C GLU A 63 -12.38 20.80 1.31
N LEU A 64 -11.19 20.25 1.09
CA LEU A 64 -10.48 19.42 2.03
C LEU A 64 -9.50 20.31 2.81
N LYS A 65 -9.48 20.19 4.15
CA LYS A 65 -8.73 21.11 5.03
C LYS A 65 -7.59 20.45 5.77
N THR A 66 -7.76 19.19 6.13
CA THR A 66 -6.81 18.42 6.93
C THR A 66 -6.43 17.15 6.18
N ALA A 67 -5.32 16.53 6.57
CA ALA A 67 -4.99 15.17 6.18
C ALA A 67 -3.99 14.54 7.16
N CYS A 68 -4.10 13.23 7.34
CA CYS A 68 -3.08 12.41 7.97
C CYS A 68 -2.21 11.73 6.88
N GLY A 69 -0.91 11.63 7.12
CA GLY A 69 0.03 10.89 6.28
C GLY A 69 0.46 9.57 6.91
N ALA A 70 1.31 8.82 6.20
CA ALA A 70 1.98 7.66 6.77
C ALA A 70 3.42 7.53 6.32
N ILE A 71 4.17 6.75 7.09
CA ILE A 71 5.54 6.35 6.83
C ILE A 71 5.69 4.83 7.06
N PRO A 72 6.64 4.18 6.37
CA PRO A 72 7.03 2.83 6.71
C PRO A 72 7.51 2.72 8.15
N PRO A 73 7.36 1.55 8.77
CA PRO A 73 7.81 1.32 10.15
C PRO A 73 9.33 1.53 10.28
N LYS A 74 9.77 1.95 11.45
CA LYS A 74 11.19 2.22 11.77
C LYS A 74 11.82 3.37 10.95
N THR A 75 11.01 4.21 10.34
CA THR A 75 11.47 5.41 9.62
C THR A 75 11.70 6.54 10.62
N GLY A 76 12.75 7.34 10.40
CA GLY A 76 13.13 8.40 11.33
C GLY A 76 12.32 9.69 11.19
N GLU A 77 12.45 10.60 12.18
CA GLU A 77 11.75 11.90 12.23
C GLU A 77 11.91 12.75 10.96
N LYS A 78 13.02 12.61 10.24
CA LYS A 78 13.24 13.36 9.00
C LYS A 78 12.21 13.00 7.93
N SER A 79 11.93 11.71 7.76
CA SER A 79 10.93 11.26 6.79
C SER A 79 9.52 11.68 7.20
N THR A 80 9.20 11.62 8.50
CA THR A 80 7.94 12.14 9.05
C THR A 80 7.72 13.60 8.66
N LYS A 81 8.76 14.46 8.86
CA LYS A 81 8.70 15.88 8.48
C LYS A 81 8.52 16.08 6.98
N VAL A 82 9.19 15.28 6.15
CA VAL A 82 9.06 15.39 4.70
C VAL A 82 7.65 15.05 4.25
N VAL A 83 7.03 13.99 4.79
CA VAL A 83 5.64 13.63 4.50
C VAL A 83 4.69 14.75 4.92
N ALA A 84 4.84 15.27 6.14
CA ALA A 84 4.04 16.39 6.61
C ALA A 84 4.16 17.62 5.69
N ASN A 85 5.40 17.99 5.31
CA ASN A 85 5.64 19.11 4.41
C ASN A 85 5.01 18.92 3.02
N VAL A 86 5.04 17.70 2.46
CA VAL A 86 4.35 17.40 1.18
C VAL A 86 2.85 17.66 1.29
N ILE A 87 2.24 17.25 2.41
CA ILE A 87 0.81 17.48 2.68
C ILE A 87 0.54 18.99 2.79
N GLU A 88 1.32 19.69 3.60
CA GLU A 88 1.12 21.12 3.89
C GLU A 88 1.33 22.02 2.67
N GLU A 89 2.25 21.67 1.77
CA GLU A 89 2.46 22.39 0.49
C GLU A 89 1.27 22.31 -0.47
N THR A 90 0.31 21.40 -0.24
CA THR A 90 -0.95 21.35 -0.98
C THR A 90 -2.06 22.20 -0.37
N GLY A 91 -1.78 22.89 0.75
CA GLY A 91 -2.76 23.69 1.50
C GLY A 91 -3.62 22.87 2.48
N LEU A 92 -3.28 21.60 2.72
CA LEU A 92 -3.88 20.80 3.78
C LEU A 92 -3.09 21.00 5.08
N LEU A 93 -3.78 21.02 6.22
CA LEU A 93 -3.13 20.93 7.53
C LEU A 93 -2.79 19.46 7.79
N CYS A 94 -1.53 19.13 8.03
CA CYS A 94 -1.12 17.80 8.45
C CYS A 94 -1.50 17.56 9.91
N THR A 95 -2.46 16.66 10.17
CA THR A 95 -2.93 16.34 11.52
C THR A 95 -2.06 15.28 12.21
N GLY A 96 -1.31 14.50 11.45
CA GLY A 96 -0.40 13.49 11.97
C GLY A 96 0.26 12.69 10.85
N VAL A 97 1.22 11.88 11.24
CA VAL A 97 1.88 10.90 10.37
C VAL A 97 2.00 9.59 11.17
N GLU A 98 1.31 8.57 10.70
CA GLU A 98 1.22 7.26 11.35
C GLU A 98 2.16 6.23 10.71
N ASP A 99 2.36 5.09 11.36
CA ASP A 99 3.00 3.96 10.70
C ASP A 99 1.99 3.16 9.86
N GLU A 100 2.41 2.73 8.68
CA GLU A 100 1.56 2.01 7.72
C GLU A 100 0.94 0.73 8.31
N PRO A 101 1.68 -0.12 9.07
CA PRO A 101 1.10 -1.30 9.71
C PRO A 101 -0.04 -1.00 10.67
N THR A 102 0.12 0.00 11.52
CA THR A 102 -0.91 0.42 12.48
C THR A 102 -2.15 0.95 11.75
N ALA A 103 -1.95 1.70 10.66
CA ALA A 103 -3.04 2.17 9.81
C ALA A 103 -3.80 1.00 9.19
N ALA A 104 -3.10 0.05 8.58
CA ALA A 104 -3.72 -1.14 7.98
C ALA A 104 -4.53 -1.95 9.00
N ALA A 105 -3.96 -2.20 10.19
CA ALA A 105 -4.63 -2.93 11.27
C ALA A 105 -5.90 -2.22 11.76
N LYS A 106 -5.86 -0.88 11.86
CA LYS A 106 -7.03 -0.07 12.26
C LYS A 106 -8.19 -0.24 11.27
N PHE A 107 -7.93 -0.13 9.98
CA PHE A 107 -8.95 -0.33 8.95
C PHE A 107 -9.51 -1.76 8.94
N LEU A 108 -8.63 -2.75 9.08
CA LEU A 108 -9.00 -4.17 9.13
C LEU A 108 -9.66 -4.57 10.46
N ARG A 109 -9.67 -3.70 11.47
CA ARG A 109 -10.14 -3.97 12.84
C ARG A 109 -9.46 -5.22 13.42
N LEU A 110 -8.15 -5.33 13.19
CA LEU A 110 -7.36 -6.50 13.51
C LEU A 110 -6.78 -6.41 14.92
N SER A 111 -7.23 -7.27 15.82
CA SER A 111 -6.64 -7.42 17.17
C SER A 111 -5.50 -8.42 17.19
N ASN A 112 -5.65 -9.52 16.48
CA ASN A 112 -4.64 -10.56 16.29
C ASN A 112 -4.57 -10.93 14.81
N GLY A 113 -3.37 -11.19 14.30
CA GLY A 113 -3.19 -11.64 12.93
C GLY A 113 -1.89 -11.19 12.30
N THR A 114 -1.70 -11.57 11.05
CA THR A 114 -0.55 -11.20 10.24
C THR A 114 -1.03 -10.46 9.01
N VAL A 115 -0.54 -9.24 8.81
CA VAL A 115 -0.77 -8.45 7.61
C VAL A 115 0.48 -8.52 6.75
N VAL A 116 0.31 -8.87 5.47
CA VAL A 116 1.37 -8.88 4.47
C VAL A 116 1.03 -7.82 3.44
N ASP A 117 1.68 -6.67 3.52
CA ASP A 117 1.48 -5.56 2.58
C ASP A 117 2.51 -5.63 1.46
N ILE A 118 2.03 -5.91 0.24
CA ILE A 118 2.88 -6.02 -0.94
C ILE A 118 2.67 -4.82 -1.83
N GLY A 119 3.56 -3.88 -1.64
CA GLY A 119 3.63 -2.64 -2.42
C GLY A 119 4.38 -2.82 -3.74
N GLY A 120 4.81 -1.68 -4.31
CA GLY A 120 5.63 -1.67 -5.53
C GLY A 120 7.05 -2.16 -5.30
N GLY A 121 7.70 -1.69 -4.25
CA GLY A 121 9.11 -1.95 -3.93
C GLY A 121 9.33 -3.07 -2.93
N THR A 122 8.52 -3.10 -1.88
CA THR A 122 8.73 -3.95 -0.70
C THR A 122 7.54 -4.83 -0.35
N THR A 123 7.80 -5.83 0.47
CA THR A 123 6.82 -6.65 1.18
C THR A 123 6.98 -6.41 2.68
N GLY A 124 6.07 -5.66 3.25
CA GLY A 124 5.97 -5.42 4.69
C GLY A 124 5.17 -6.53 5.36
N ILE A 125 5.71 -7.12 6.42
CA ILE A 125 5.04 -8.15 7.21
C ILE A 125 4.88 -7.62 8.63
N SER A 126 3.65 -7.55 9.12
CA SER A 126 3.31 -7.02 10.42
C SER A 126 2.48 -8.03 11.21
N ILE A 127 2.92 -8.34 12.41
CA ILE A 127 2.24 -9.30 13.28
C ILE A 127 1.65 -8.59 14.49
N PHE A 128 0.36 -8.78 14.69
CA PHE A 128 -0.41 -8.20 15.77
C PHE A 128 -0.86 -9.26 16.75
N LYS A 129 -0.77 -8.93 18.06
CA LYS A 129 -1.30 -9.72 19.16
C LYS A 129 -1.87 -8.79 20.21
N ASP A 130 -3.10 -9.03 20.64
CA ASP A 130 -3.81 -8.25 21.66
C ASP A 130 -3.80 -6.74 21.38
N ASN A 131 -4.12 -6.37 20.13
CA ASN A 131 -4.10 -5.00 19.58
C ASN A 131 -2.71 -4.34 19.57
N LYS A 132 -1.63 -5.10 19.71
CA LYS A 132 -0.26 -4.60 19.69
C LYS A 132 0.50 -5.13 18.48
N LEU A 133 1.23 -4.26 17.83
CA LEU A 133 2.21 -4.62 16.81
C LEU A 133 3.43 -5.24 17.51
N ILE A 134 3.65 -6.55 17.34
CA ILE A 134 4.72 -7.29 18.03
C ILE A 134 5.93 -7.56 17.14
N HIS A 135 5.74 -7.68 15.82
CA HIS A 135 6.82 -7.84 14.85
C HIS A 135 6.55 -7.06 13.59
N VAL A 136 7.62 -6.48 13.04
CA VAL A 136 7.64 -5.85 11.72
C VAL A 136 8.88 -6.30 10.98
N ILE A 137 8.67 -6.81 9.77
CA ILE A 137 9.72 -7.23 8.84
C ILE A 137 9.42 -6.55 7.51
N ASP A 138 10.44 -6.00 6.89
CA ASP A 138 10.34 -5.40 5.56
C ASP A 138 11.39 -6.01 4.65
N GLU A 139 10.91 -6.53 3.51
CA GLU A 139 11.74 -7.23 2.53
C GLU A 139 11.70 -6.48 1.20
N ALA A 140 12.88 -6.31 0.59
CA ALA A 140 13.04 -5.62 -0.70
C ALA A 140 12.52 -6.48 -1.86
N THR A 141 11.25 -6.86 -1.80
CA THR A 141 10.56 -7.66 -2.83
C THR A 141 9.12 -7.18 -2.96
N GLY A 142 8.73 -6.73 -4.12
CA GLY A 142 7.41 -6.15 -4.37
C GLY A 142 6.96 -6.31 -5.80
N GLY A 143 5.92 -5.58 -6.17
CA GLY A 143 5.31 -5.63 -7.50
C GLY A 143 6.27 -5.32 -8.65
N PHE A 144 7.33 -4.55 -8.40
CA PHE A 144 8.36 -4.28 -9.40
C PHE A 144 9.14 -5.54 -9.82
N HIS A 145 9.35 -6.50 -8.91
CA HIS A 145 9.96 -7.78 -9.25
C HIS A 145 9.11 -8.58 -10.25
N MET A 146 7.78 -8.49 -10.14
CA MET A 146 6.86 -9.07 -11.13
C MET A 146 7.04 -8.39 -12.50
N THR A 147 7.18 -7.06 -12.50
CA THR A 147 7.43 -6.28 -13.72
C THR A 147 8.73 -6.68 -14.40
N LEU A 148 9.81 -6.85 -13.63
CA LEU A 148 11.11 -7.30 -14.16
C LEU A 148 11.02 -8.69 -14.80
N VAL A 149 10.31 -9.62 -14.18
CA VAL A 149 10.14 -10.99 -14.71
C VAL A 149 9.34 -10.97 -16.02
N LEU A 150 8.28 -10.16 -16.09
CA LEU A 150 7.51 -9.96 -17.33
C LEU A 150 8.36 -9.31 -18.43
N GLY A 151 9.11 -8.24 -18.08
CA GLY A 151 10.03 -7.58 -19.01
C GLY A 151 11.04 -8.54 -19.61
N GLY A 152 11.67 -9.37 -18.77
CA GLY A 152 12.60 -10.41 -19.20
C GLY A 152 11.95 -11.50 -20.06
N ARG A 153 10.76 -11.97 -19.67
CA ARG A 153 10.01 -13.02 -20.40
C ARG A 153 9.60 -12.57 -21.80
N TYR A 154 9.08 -11.34 -21.93
CA TYR A 154 8.56 -10.83 -23.19
C TYR A 154 9.54 -9.93 -23.95
N LYS A 155 10.74 -9.68 -23.39
CA LYS A 155 11.76 -8.79 -23.95
C LYS A 155 11.22 -7.38 -24.23
N ILE A 156 10.46 -6.84 -23.30
CA ILE A 156 9.85 -5.51 -23.34
C ILE A 156 10.41 -4.62 -22.21
N LYS A 157 10.27 -3.30 -22.36
CA LYS A 157 10.70 -2.33 -21.35
C LYS A 157 9.82 -2.42 -20.08
N ASN A 158 10.34 -1.96 -18.95
CA ASN A 158 9.64 -2.01 -17.67
C ASN A 158 8.28 -1.31 -17.72
N ASP A 159 8.15 -0.16 -18.38
CA ASP A 159 6.88 0.55 -18.51
C ASP A 159 5.82 -0.24 -19.29
N GLU A 160 6.25 -0.97 -20.34
CA GLU A 160 5.38 -1.85 -21.11
C GLU A 160 4.99 -3.09 -20.29
N ALA A 161 5.95 -3.66 -19.55
CA ALA A 161 5.72 -4.78 -18.65
C ALA A 161 4.77 -4.41 -17.50
N GLU A 162 4.89 -3.20 -16.95
CA GLU A 162 3.98 -2.68 -15.93
C GLU A 162 2.55 -2.50 -16.45
N LYS A 163 2.40 -1.97 -17.67
CA LYS A 163 1.09 -1.89 -18.35
C LYS A 163 0.50 -3.27 -18.60
N LEU A 164 1.33 -4.23 -19.05
CA LEU A 164 0.90 -5.62 -19.26
C LEU A 164 0.45 -6.27 -17.95
N LYS A 165 1.21 -6.08 -16.86
CA LYS A 165 0.90 -6.59 -15.52
C LYS A 165 -0.48 -6.15 -15.03
N ARG A 166 -0.89 -4.92 -15.34
CA ARG A 166 -2.17 -4.34 -14.92
C ARG A 166 -3.33 -4.66 -15.87
N ASN A 167 -3.05 -5.27 -17.02
CA ASN A 167 -4.09 -5.59 -18.00
C ASN A 167 -4.93 -6.78 -17.52
N LYS A 168 -6.17 -6.51 -17.13
CA LYS A 168 -7.10 -7.54 -16.62
C LYS A 168 -7.46 -8.60 -17.65
N ASP A 169 -7.50 -8.26 -18.93
CA ASP A 169 -7.77 -9.20 -20.01
C ASP A 169 -6.66 -10.24 -20.19
N LYS A 170 -5.45 -9.92 -19.68
CA LYS A 170 -4.26 -10.77 -19.72
C LYS A 170 -3.89 -11.36 -18.35
N GLU A 171 -4.72 -11.20 -17.35
CA GLU A 171 -4.42 -11.56 -15.96
C GLU A 171 -3.93 -13.01 -15.82
N SER A 172 -4.60 -13.97 -16.43
CA SER A 172 -4.22 -15.39 -16.34
C SER A 172 -2.85 -15.68 -16.97
N GLU A 173 -2.59 -15.11 -18.16
CA GLU A 173 -1.30 -15.22 -18.86
C GLU A 173 -0.17 -14.58 -18.04
N VAL A 174 -0.41 -13.38 -17.56
CA VAL A 174 0.53 -12.64 -16.70
C VAL A 174 0.80 -13.41 -15.42
N TYR A 175 -0.25 -13.91 -14.77
CA TYR A 175 -0.10 -14.59 -13.50
C TYR A 175 0.73 -15.89 -13.64
N ALA A 176 0.58 -16.62 -14.71
CA ALA A 176 1.40 -17.81 -14.98
C ALA A 176 2.89 -17.49 -15.02
N VAL A 177 3.27 -16.30 -15.51
CA VAL A 177 4.67 -15.85 -15.59
C VAL A 177 5.18 -15.36 -14.25
N ILE A 178 4.37 -14.60 -13.46
CA ILE A 178 4.80 -14.01 -12.19
C ILE A 178 4.60 -14.93 -10.98
N LYS A 179 3.91 -16.03 -11.13
CA LYS A 179 3.62 -16.97 -10.03
C LYS A 179 4.85 -17.37 -9.21
N PRO A 180 6.02 -17.67 -9.79
CA PRO A 180 7.22 -17.97 -9.01
C PRO A 180 7.67 -16.81 -8.11
N VAL A 181 7.39 -15.55 -8.51
CA VAL A 181 7.67 -14.37 -7.67
C VAL A 181 6.72 -14.35 -6.47
N VAL A 182 5.44 -14.64 -6.70
CA VAL A 182 4.42 -14.73 -5.64
C VAL A 182 4.74 -15.87 -4.66
N GLU A 183 5.15 -17.03 -5.17
CA GLU A 183 5.61 -18.17 -4.35
C GLU A 183 6.82 -17.79 -3.49
N LYS A 184 7.80 -17.06 -4.07
CA LYS A 184 8.95 -16.54 -3.33
C LYS A 184 8.53 -15.57 -2.21
N MET A 185 7.60 -14.67 -2.47
CA MET A 185 7.06 -13.75 -1.45
C MET A 185 6.42 -14.53 -0.30
N ALA A 186 5.61 -15.53 -0.61
CA ALA A 186 5.00 -16.38 0.40
C ALA A 186 6.05 -17.19 1.20
N ALA A 187 7.09 -17.70 0.53
CA ALA A 187 8.20 -18.38 1.18
C ALA A 187 8.98 -17.46 2.15
N ILE A 188 9.14 -16.18 1.81
CA ILE A 188 9.72 -15.17 2.72
C ILE A 188 8.89 -15.07 4.00
N VAL A 189 7.56 -14.96 3.87
CA VAL A 189 6.64 -14.92 5.02
C VAL A 189 6.75 -16.21 5.85
N GLN A 190 6.79 -17.38 5.20
CA GLN A 190 6.90 -18.68 5.87
C GLN A 190 8.21 -18.82 6.66
N ASN A 191 9.31 -18.26 6.15
CA ASN A 191 10.66 -18.44 6.69
C ASN A 191 11.18 -17.23 7.47
N MET A 192 10.33 -16.27 7.84
CA MET A 192 10.73 -15.04 8.51
C MET A 192 11.25 -15.21 9.96
N GLY A 193 11.22 -16.42 10.49
CA GLY A 193 11.80 -16.75 11.80
C GLY A 193 10.93 -16.36 13.02
N VAL A 194 9.70 -15.89 12.78
CA VAL A 194 8.72 -15.57 13.81
C VAL A 194 7.40 -16.30 13.56
N GLU A 195 6.61 -16.48 14.61
CA GLU A 195 5.32 -17.18 14.52
C GLU A 195 4.32 -16.37 13.70
N ILE A 196 3.69 -17.01 12.69
CA ILE A 196 2.57 -16.45 11.95
C ILE A 196 1.31 -16.57 12.79
N ILE A 197 0.65 -15.46 13.07
CA ILE A 197 -0.62 -15.41 13.80
C ILE A 197 -1.77 -15.28 12.80
N ASP A 198 -2.77 -16.14 12.91
CA ASP A 198 -3.98 -16.07 12.09
C ASP A 198 -4.96 -14.97 12.59
N PRO A 199 -5.75 -14.35 11.71
CA PRO A 199 -5.80 -14.56 10.26
C PRO A 199 -4.60 -13.94 9.53
N VAL A 200 -4.21 -14.54 8.39
CA VAL A 200 -3.24 -13.95 7.48
C VAL A 200 -3.99 -13.16 6.41
N ILE A 201 -3.69 -11.87 6.30
CA ILE A 201 -4.35 -10.96 5.35
C ILE A 201 -3.29 -10.33 4.44
N VAL A 202 -3.45 -10.51 3.13
CA VAL A 202 -2.60 -9.86 2.14
C VAL A 202 -3.26 -8.59 1.64
N VAL A 203 -2.50 -7.50 1.61
CA VAL A 203 -2.93 -6.18 1.16
C VAL A 203 -1.88 -5.58 0.21
N GLY A 204 -2.13 -4.38 -0.29
CA GLY A 204 -1.24 -3.72 -1.24
C GLY A 204 -1.56 -4.02 -2.71
N GLY A 205 -1.16 -3.10 -3.59
CA GLY A 205 -1.53 -3.13 -5.01
C GLY A 205 -1.01 -4.34 -5.78
N ALA A 206 0.13 -4.90 -5.39
CA ALA A 206 0.73 -6.05 -6.03
C ALA A 206 -0.04 -7.36 -5.79
N THR A 207 -0.94 -7.39 -4.81
CA THR A 207 -1.79 -8.57 -4.52
C THR A 207 -3.02 -8.68 -5.42
N ASN A 208 -3.22 -7.76 -6.34
CA ASN A 208 -4.46 -7.56 -7.13
C ASN A 208 -4.62 -8.57 -8.28
N PHE A 209 -4.33 -9.84 -8.01
CA PHE A 209 -4.56 -10.97 -8.91
C PHE A 209 -5.55 -11.95 -8.29
N THR A 210 -6.38 -12.55 -9.12
CA THR A 210 -7.42 -13.50 -8.67
C THR A 210 -6.82 -14.71 -7.96
N GLU A 211 -5.74 -15.28 -8.50
CA GLU A 211 -5.08 -16.48 -7.96
C GLU A 211 -4.10 -16.19 -6.80
N PHE A 212 -3.90 -14.92 -6.42
CA PHE A 212 -2.88 -14.55 -5.44
C PHE A 212 -3.06 -15.26 -4.09
N THR A 213 -4.25 -15.21 -3.52
CA THR A 213 -4.54 -15.85 -2.22
C THR A 213 -4.43 -17.38 -2.28
N THR A 214 -4.76 -17.99 -3.41
CA THR A 214 -4.62 -19.44 -3.60
C THR A 214 -3.15 -19.86 -3.56
N THR A 215 -2.27 -19.11 -4.23
CA THR A 215 -0.82 -19.37 -4.21
C THR A 215 -0.25 -19.17 -2.80
N PHE A 216 -0.57 -18.04 -2.14
CA PHE A 216 -0.12 -17.79 -0.77
C PHE A 216 -0.62 -18.83 0.22
N SER A 217 -1.91 -19.22 0.14
CA SER A 217 -2.48 -20.22 1.04
C SER A 217 -1.79 -21.58 0.90
N LYS A 218 -1.44 -21.96 -0.33
CA LYS A 218 -0.74 -23.20 -0.62
C LYS A 218 0.67 -23.22 0.00
N GLU A 219 1.43 -22.12 -0.20
CA GLU A 219 2.79 -22.01 0.31
C GLU A 219 2.83 -21.92 1.86
N LEU A 220 1.95 -21.13 2.45
CA LEU A 220 1.88 -20.98 3.91
C LEU A 220 1.17 -22.13 4.62
N LYS A 221 0.51 -23.03 3.87
CA LYS A 221 -0.36 -24.10 4.40
C LYS A 221 -1.41 -23.57 5.38
N ARG A 222 -1.92 -22.37 5.10
CA ARG A 222 -2.88 -21.61 5.92
C ARG A 222 -3.89 -20.91 5.01
N LYS A 223 -5.04 -20.58 5.56
CA LYS A 223 -6.01 -19.75 4.85
C LYS A 223 -5.51 -18.30 4.82
N VAL A 224 -5.43 -17.73 3.63
CA VAL A 224 -5.04 -16.35 3.39
C VAL A 224 -6.24 -15.57 2.85
N TYR A 225 -6.46 -14.39 3.39
CA TYR A 225 -7.55 -13.50 3.02
C TYR A 225 -7.00 -12.29 2.28
N LYS A 226 -7.82 -11.74 1.39
CA LYS A 226 -7.52 -10.50 0.67
C LYS A 226 -8.78 -9.64 0.60
N PRO A 227 -8.74 -8.37 1.03
CA PRO A 227 -9.83 -7.43 0.82
C PRO A 227 -10.14 -7.21 -0.67
N LEU A 228 -11.34 -6.74 -0.97
CA LEU A 228 -11.80 -6.52 -2.35
C LEU A 228 -10.91 -5.49 -3.09
N TYR A 229 -10.50 -4.45 -2.38
CA TYR A 229 -9.61 -3.39 -2.90
C TYR A 229 -8.35 -3.30 -2.03
N PRO A 230 -7.41 -4.26 -2.17
CA PRO A 230 -6.27 -4.39 -1.26
C PRO A 230 -5.33 -3.18 -1.28
N GLN A 231 -5.26 -2.43 -2.38
CA GLN A 231 -4.46 -1.23 -2.53
C GLN A 231 -4.95 -0.03 -1.70
N PHE A 232 -6.19 -0.08 -1.20
CA PHE A 232 -6.76 1.01 -0.41
C PHE A 232 -6.79 0.73 1.10
N VAL A 233 -6.36 -0.44 1.56
CA VAL A 233 -6.41 -0.80 2.99
C VAL A 233 -5.58 0.15 3.84
N THR A 234 -4.30 0.27 3.54
CA THR A 234 -3.39 1.16 4.26
C THR A 234 -3.82 2.63 4.12
N PRO A 235 -4.10 3.17 2.91
CA PRO A 235 -4.61 4.54 2.76
C PRO A 235 -5.89 4.83 3.54
N LEU A 236 -6.86 3.93 3.55
CA LEU A 236 -8.10 4.09 4.33
C LEU A 236 -7.85 4.05 5.83
N GLY A 237 -6.90 3.22 6.26
CA GLY A 237 -6.45 3.19 7.65
C GLY A 237 -5.81 4.51 8.08
N ILE A 238 -4.97 5.09 7.25
CA ILE A 238 -4.37 6.41 7.46
C ILE A 238 -5.47 7.47 7.65
N THR A 239 -6.48 7.45 6.79
CA THR A 239 -7.62 8.39 6.87
C THR A 239 -8.34 8.35 8.22
N MET A 240 -8.39 7.20 8.87
CA MET A 240 -9.03 7.04 10.18
C MET A 240 -8.27 7.73 11.33
N PHE A 241 -7.10 8.30 11.07
CA PHE A 241 -6.30 9.07 12.02
C PHE A 241 -6.36 10.58 11.78
N ASP A 242 -7.07 11.03 10.73
CA ASP A 242 -7.31 12.44 10.48
C ASP A 242 -8.48 12.93 11.35
N ASP A 243 -8.19 13.33 12.58
CA ASP A 243 -9.18 13.79 13.58
C ASP A 243 -9.15 15.31 13.73
#